data_f2d8af3d389f55eef01297ce0773480c
#
_entry.id   f2d8af3d389f55eef01297ce0773480c
#
_cell.length_a   1.000
_cell.length_b   1.000
_cell.length_c   1.000
_cell.angle_alpha   90.00
_cell.angle_beta   90.00
_cell.angle_gamma   90.00
#
_symmetry.space_group_name_H-M   'P 1'
#
loop_
_entity.id
_entity.type
_entity.pdbx_description
1 polymer ?
#
loop_
_entity_poly.entity_id
_entity_poly.type
_entity_poly.pdbx_seq_one_letter_code
_entity_poly.pdbx_strand_id
1 'polypeptide(L)'
;MSENNRNGIRPITRDLLSWNTPDWIIVMHDEVDKDGSGSITADELQQALSNGTWTPFNPETVRLMIGMFDIDKNSPTSSGMFDKNQTGTVSFEEFGALWKYVTDWQNCFRSFDRDNSGNIDRNELKTALTHFGYRLSEQTIDNLIRKYDRAGRGTIYFDDFIQCCVVLHTLTAAFRQLDTDLDGVITIHYEQFLGMVFNLKI
;
A
#
# COMPACT_ATOMS: atom_id res chain seq x y z
N MET A 1 -33.27 17.30 -28.09
CA MET A 1 -33.30 16.35 -26.96
C MET A 1 -31.92 15.73 -26.88
N SER A 2 -31.12 16.25 -26.03
CA SER A 2 -29.70 15.90 -25.91
C SER A 2 -29.52 15.07 -24.64
N GLU A 3 -29.23 13.77 -24.81
CA GLU A 3 -28.84 12.92 -23.73
C GLU A 3 -27.35 13.17 -23.37
N ASN A 4 -27.16 13.76 -22.22
CA ASN A 4 -25.85 13.92 -21.58
C ASN A 4 -25.38 12.55 -21.08
N ASN A 5 -24.48 11.93 -21.81
CA ASN A 5 -23.74 10.76 -21.35
C ASN A 5 -22.67 11.20 -20.33
N ARG A 6 -23.04 11.20 -19.06
CA ARG A 6 -22.08 11.36 -17.96
C ARG A 6 -21.49 9.98 -17.66
N ASN A 7 -20.37 9.67 -18.29
CA ASN A 7 -19.52 8.54 -17.90
C ASN A 7 -18.89 8.83 -16.53
N GLY A 8 -19.68 8.65 -15.48
CA GLY A 8 -19.19 8.58 -14.13
C GLY A 8 -18.52 7.20 -13.92
N ILE A 9 -17.20 7.18 -13.91
CA ILE A 9 -16.43 6.00 -13.51
C ILE A 9 -16.83 5.70 -12.06
N ARG A 10 -17.58 4.61 -11.85
CA ARG A 10 -17.90 4.14 -10.49
C ARG A 10 -16.63 3.50 -9.93
N PRO A 11 -16.24 3.80 -8.68
CA PRO A 11 -15.13 3.09 -8.06
C PRO A 11 -15.48 1.61 -7.97
N ILE A 12 -14.61 0.80 -8.49
CA ILE A 12 -14.73 -0.65 -8.70
C ILE A 12 -14.88 -1.43 -7.38
N THR A 13 -14.59 -0.81 -6.24
CA THR A 13 -14.39 -1.47 -4.95
C THR A 13 -15.65 -2.02 -4.28
N ARG A 14 -16.88 -1.68 -4.70
CA ARG A 14 -18.09 -2.03 -3.94
C ARG A 14 -18.80 -3.31 -4.38
N ASP A 15 -18.67 -3.72 -5.65
CA ASP A 15 -19.46 -4.85 -6.19
C ASP A 15 -18.66 -6.16 -6.42
N LEU A 16 -17.34 -6.15 -6.24
CA LEU A 16 -16.46 -7.25 -6.64
C LEU A 16 -16.34 -8.41 -5.65
N LEU A 17 -16.89 -8.29 -4.46
CA LEU A 17 -16.82 -9.34 -3.42
C LEU A 17 -17.69 -10.58 -3.75
N SER A 18 -18.50 -10.54 -4.83
CA SER A 18 -19.38 -11.66 -5.24
C SER A 18 -18.85 -12.51 -6.39
N TRP A 19 -17.72 -12.14 -6.99
CA TRP A 19 -17.20 -12.83 -8.19
C TRP A 19 -16.14 -13.85 -7.79
N ASN A 20 -16.47 -15.10 -7.93
CA ASN A 20 -15.64 -16.23 -7.48
C ASN A 20 -14.99 -17.00 -8.66
N THR A 21 -14.70 -16.33 -9.79
CA THR A 21 -14.16 -16.97 -10.99
C THR A 21 -12.93 -16.25 -11.56
N PRO A 22 -12.00 -16.97 -12.21
CA PRO A 22 -10.83 -16.38 -12.88
C PRO A 22 -11.17 -15.31 -13.93
N ASP A 23 -12.36 -15.37 -14.50
CA ASP A 23 -12.82 -14.46 -15.57
C ASP A 23 -12.95 -12.99 -15.10
N TRP A 24 -13.18 -12.74 -13.82
CA TRP A 24 -13.27 -11.39 -13.30
C TRP A 24 -11.94 -10.62 -13.40
N ILE A 25 -10.79 -11.29 -13.31
CA ILE A 25 -9.48 -10.65 -13.42
C ILE A 25 -9.28 -10.08 -14.82
N ILE A 26 -9.75 -10.78 -15.86
CA ILE A 26 -9.67 -10.31 -17.25
C ILE A 26 -10.48 -9.04 -17.42
N VAL A 27 -11.74 -9.04 -16.98
CA VAL A 27 -12.63 -7.87 -17.09
C VAL A 27 -12.05 -6.68 -16.34
N MET A 28 -11.49 -6.91 -15.15
CA MET A 28 -10.91 -5.86 -14.33
C MET A 28 -9.63 -5.29 -14.92
N HIS A 29 -8.77 -6.14 -15.48
CA HIS A 29 -7.56 -5.70 -16.15
C HIS A 29 -7.90 -4.81 -17.35
N ASP A 30 -8.83 -5.23 -18.20
CA ASP A 30 -9.27 -4.48 -19.38
C ASP A 30 -9.96 -3.15 -19.03
N GLU A 31 -10.62 -3.08 -17.86
CA GLU A 31 -11.21 -1.81 -17.37
C GLU A 31 -10.15 -0.84 -16.84
N VAL A 32 -9.01 -1.35 -16.36
CA VAL A 32 -7.91 -0.55 -15.80
C VAL A 32 -6.90 -0.17 -16.87
N ASP A 33 -6.55 -1.09 -17.76
CA ASP A 33 -5.68 -0.89 -18.94
C ASP A 33 -6.43 -0.06 -20.01
N LYS A 34 -6.40 1.25 -19.87
CA LYS A 34 -7.18 2.16 -20.71
C LYS A 34 -6.61 2.36 -22.09
N ASP A 35 -5.30 2.22 -22.25
CA ASP A 35 -4.61 2.38 -23.53
C ASP A 35 -4.48 1.05 -24.31
N GLY A 36 -4.89 -0.07 -23.70
CA GLY A 36 -4.84 -1.40 -24.30
C GLY A 36 -3.42 -1.89 -24.52
N SER A 37 -2.46 -1.42 -23.73
CA SER A 37 -1.04 -1.80 -23.84
C SER A 37 -0.75 -3.24 -23.38
N GLY A 38 -1.68 -3.85 -22.65
CA GLY A 38 -1.51 -5.15 -22.02
C GLY A 38 -0.75 -5.09 -20.69
N SER A 39 -0.46 -3.88 -20.20
CA SER A 39 0.24 -3.64 -18.94
C SER A 39 -0.33 -2.42 -18.23
N ILE A 40 -0.56 -2.51 -16.93
CA ILE A 40 -1.11 -1.42 -16.15
C ILE A 40 0.00 -0.52 -15.63
N THR A 41 -0.05 0.74 -15.98
CA THR A 41 0.85 1.78 -15.47
C THR A 41 0.47 2.22 -14.06
N ALA A 42 1.40 2.89 -13.35
CA ALA A 42 1.12 3.46 -12.04
C ALA A 42 -0.04 4.47 -12.08
N ASP A 43 -0.16 5.25 -13.16
CA ASP A 43 -1.22 6.25 -13.32
C ASP A 43 -2.59 5.61 -13.54
N GLU A 44 -2.67 4.53 -14.32
CA GLU A 44 -3.89 3.76 -14.52
C GLU A 44 -4.33 3.06 -13.22
N LEU A 45 -3.37 2.43 -12.51
CA LEU A 45 -3.64 1.82 -11.22
C LEU A 45 -4.12 2.85 -10.20
N GLN A 46 -3.49 4.04 -10.15
CA GLN A 46 -3.90 5.13 -9.26
C GLN A 46 -5.35 5.57 -9.53
N GLN A 47 -5.73 5.67 -10.80
CA GLN A 47 -7.10 6.05 -11.18
C GLN A 47 -8.12 4.96 -10.87
N ALA A 48 -7.74 3.70 -10.94
CA ALA A 48 -8.61 2.57 -10.65
C ALA A 48 -8.83 2.36 -9.15
N LEU A 49 -7.82 2.66 -8.33
CA LEU A 49 -7.91 2.52 -6.88
C LEU A 49 -8.56 3.77 -6.25
N SER A 50 -9.32 3.54 -5.19
CA SER A 50 -9.93 4.60 -4.38
C SER A 50 -9.68 4.35 -2.90
N ASN A 51 -9.37 5.42 -2.18
CA ASN A 51 -9.20 5.38 -0.72
C ASN A 51 -10.53 5.52 0.06
N GLY A 52 -11.67 5.43 -0.63
CA GLY A 52 -13.00 5.60 -0.03
C GLY A 52 -13.51 7.04 0.01
N THR A 53 -12.70 8.03 -0.38
CA THR A 53 -13.07 9.46 -0.36
C THR A 53 -13.38 10.04 -1.73
N TRP A 54 -13.43 9.21 -2.78
CA TRP A 54 -13.56 9.62 -4.19
C TRP A 54 -12.35 10.39 -4.74
N THR A 55 -11.24 10.41 -3.99
CA THR A 55 -9.96 10.93 -4.46
C THR A 55 -9.09 9.78 -4.96
N PRO A 56 -8.24 10.01 -5.97
CA PRO A 56 -7.27 9.02 -6.41
C PRO A 56 -6.35 8.58 -5.26
N PHE A 57 -5.91 7.35 -5.33
CA PHE A 57 -4.93 6.81 -4.40
C PHE A 57 -3.68 7.70 -4.34
N ASN A 58 -3.02 7.75 -3.20
CA ASN A 58 -1.73 8.41 -3.06
C ASN A 58 -0.72 7.82 -4.06
N PRO A 59 -0.13 8.61 -4.96
CA PRO A 59 0.80 8.12 -5.98
C PRO A 59 2.04 7.47 -5.38
N GLU A 60 2.51 7.93 -4.22
CA GLU A 60 3.64 7.31 -3.53
C GLU A 60 3.29 5.90 -3.03
N THR A 61 2.05 5.71 -2.53
CA THR A 61 1.55 4.38 -2.13
C THR A 61 1.46 3.45 -3.34
N VAL A 62 1.00 3.94 -4.49
CA VAL A 62 0.95 3.14 -5.72
C VAL A 62 2.36 2.72 -6.17
N ARG A 63 3.32 3.65 -6.18
CA ARG A 63 4.72 3.36 -6.52
C ARG A 63 5.34 2.37 -5.54
N LEU A 64 5.08 2.54 -4.25
CA LEU A 64 5.51 1.59 -3.23
C LEU A 64 4.93 0.20 -3.48
N MET A 65 3.63 0.08 -3.78
CA MET A 65 3.00 -1.21 -4.07
C MET A 65 3.61 -1.88 -5.30
N ILE A 66 3.89 -1.14 -6.36
CA ILE A 66 4.55 -1.69 -7.56
C ILE A 66 6.00 -2.07 -7.25
N GLY A 67 6.73 -1.21 -6.53
CA GLY A 67 8.16 -1.39 -6.25
C GLY A 67 8.52 -2.27 -5.04
N MET A 68 7.56 -2.59 -4.17
CA MET A 68 7.82 -3.36 -2.93
C MET A 68 8.44 -4.73 -3.17
N PHE A 69 8.24 -5.30 -4.32
CA PHE A 69 8.60 -6.67 -4.64
C PHE A 69 9.93 -6.81 -5.37
N ASP A 70 10.59 -5.69 -5.65
CA ASP A 70 11.95 -5.65 -6.15
C ASP A 70 13.03 -5.92 -5.07
N ILE A 71 12.63 -5.90 -3.79
CA ILE A 71 13.58 -5.94 -2.66
C ILE A 71 14.08 -7.35 -2.34
N ASP A 72 13.34 -8.40 -2.72
CA ASP A 72 13.61 -9.76 -2.25
C ASP A 72 14.30 -10.70 -3.27
N LYS A 73 15.25 -10.17 -4.04
CA LYS A 73 16.08 -11.05 -4.92
C LYS A 73 16.91 -12.08 -4.17
N ASN A 74 17.06 -11.97 -2.85
CA ASN A 74 17.88 -12.86 -2.02
C ASN A 74 17.11 -13.69 -0.99
N SER A 75 15.78 -13.61 -0.94
CA SER A 75 14.98 -14.47 -0.08
C SER A 75 14.39 -15.63 -0.88
N PRO A 76 14.63 -16.90 -0.49
CA PRO A 76 14.11 -18.06 -1.20
C PRO A 76 12.57 -18.22 -1.08
N THR A 77 11.90 -17.35 -0.35
CA THR A 77 10.45 -17.42 -0.07
C THR A 77 9.63 -16.22 -0.58
N SER A 78 10.25 -15.16 -1.09
CA SER A 78 9.54 -14.00 -1.61
C SER A 78 9.77 -13.88 -3.11
N SER A 79 8.94 -14.55 -3.87
CA SER A 79 8.80 -14.21 -5.29
C SER A 79 8.30 -12.77 -5.36
N GLY A 80 9.06 -11.87 -5.94
CA GLY A 80 8.63 -10.53 -6.31
C GLY A 80 7.29 -10.64 -7.05
N MET A 81 6.24 -10.02 -6.49
CA MET A 81 4.89 -10.50 -6.81
C MET A 81 4.21 -9.70 -7.91
N PHE A 82 4.63 -8.43 -8.15
CA PHE A 82 3.85 -7.55 -9.00
C PHE A 82 4.60 -6.97 -10.20
N ASP A 83 5.84 -6.55 -10.08
CA ASP A 83 6.68 -6.13 -11.22
C ASP A 83 7.94 -7.01 -11.30
N LYS A 84 7.77 -8.24 -11.73
CA LYS A 84 8.87 -9.20 -11.88
C LYS A 84 9.89 -8.80 -12.92
N ASN A 85 9.49 -7.97 -13.87
CA ASN A 85 10.29 -7.58 -15.01
C ASN A 85 11.03 -6.25 -14.81
N GLN A 86 10.75 -5.54 -13.69
CA GLN A 86 11.28 -4.19 -13.41
C GLN A 86 10.94 -3.18 -14.51
N THR A 87 9.75 -3.29 -15.07
CA THR A 87 9.26 -2.40 -16.12
C THR A 87 8.61 -1.14 -15.57
N GLY A 88 8.30 -1.10 -14.27
CA GLY A 88 7.50 -0.04 -13.65
C GLY A 88 6.02 -0.13 -14.00
N THR A 89 5.59 -1.25 -14.60
CA THR A 89 4.21 -1.55 -14.96
C THR A 89 3.80 -2.90 -14.41
N VAL A 90 2.50 -3.12 -14.25
CA VAL A 90 1.94 -4.38 -13.77
C VAL A 90 1.35 -5.16 -14.95
N SER A 91 1.89 -6.33 -15.23
CA SER A 91 1.36 -7.24 -16.25
C SER A 91 0.03 -7.86 -15.78
N PHE A 92 -0.70 -8.47 -16.74
CA PHE A 92 -1.94 -9.19 -16.42
C PHE A 92 -1.75 -10.26 -15.32
N GLU A 93 -0.65 -11.00 -15.38
CA GLU A 93 -0.36 -12.06 -14.41
C GLU A 93 -0.07 -11.50 -13.01
N GLU A 94 0.56 -10.34 -12.94
CA GLU A 94 0.90 -9.65 -11.70
C GLU A 94 -0.31 -8.91 -11.11
N PHE A 95 -1.24 -8.48 -11.95
CA PHE A 95 -2.43 -7.73 -11.55
C PHE A 95 -3.31 -8.50 -10.56
N GLY A 96 -3.53 -9.80 -10.80
CA GLY A 96 -4.33 -10.62 -9.89
C GLY A 96 -3.75 -10.69 -8.48
N ALA A 97 -2.43 -10.76 -8.36
CA ALA A 97 -1.73 -10.79 -7.08
C ALA A 97 -1.77 -9.40 -6.39
N LEU A 98 -1.59 -8.32 -7.15
CA LEU A 98 -1.73 -6.95 -6.67
C LEU A 98 -3.14 -6.69 -6.15
N TRP A 99 -4.15 -7.10 -6.89
CA TRP A 99 -5.55 -6.93 -6.49
C TRP A 99 -5.87 -7.65 -5.19
N LYS A 100 -5.40 -8.91 -5.07
CA LYS A 100 -5.53 -9.65 -3.82
C LYS A 100 -4.86 -8.92 -2.65
N TYR A 101 -3.67 -8.40 -2.86
CA TYR A 101 -2.92 -7.63 -1.85
C TYR A 101 -3.72 -6.39 -1.38
N VAL A 102 -4.26 -5.61 -2.31
CA VAL A 102 -5.09 -4.44 -1.97
C VAL A 102 -6.35 -4.87 -1.21
N THR A 103 -6.98 -5.96 -1.63
CA THR A 103 -8.18 -6.50 -0.94
C THR A 103 -7.86 -6.96 0.48
N ASP A 104 -6.74 -7.64 0.68
CA ASP A 104 -6.29 -8.08 2.01
C ASP A 104 -6.02 -6.86 2.91
N TRP A 105 -5.41 -5.80 2.38
CA TRP A 105 -5.23 -4.54 3.09
C TRP A 105 -6.54 -3.83 3.42
N GLN A 106 -7.53 -3.85 2.51
CA GLN A 106 -8.86 -3.29 2.78
C GLN A 106 -9.55 -4.01 3.93
N ASN A 107 -9.48 -5.34 3.96
CA ASN A 107 -10.04 -6.13 5.05
C ASN A 107 -9.33 -5.84 6.37
N CYS A 108 -8.00 -5.71 6.34
CA CYS A 108 -7.20 -5.33 7.49
C CYS A 108 -7.59 -3.94 8.00
N PHE A 109 -7.63 -2.94 7.13
CA PHE A 109 -8.04 -1.57 7.46
C PHE A 109 -9.42 -1.54 8.14
N ARG A 110 -10.43 -2.19 7.53
CA ARG A 110 -11.78 -2.28 8.07
C ARG A 110 -11.85 -2.94 9.44
N SER A 111 -10.95 -3.87 9.73
CA SER A 111 -10.90 -4.53 11.04
C SER A 111 -10.44 -3.60 12.17
N PHE A 112 -9.73 -2.52 11.82
CA PHE A 112 -9.25 -1.52 12.79
C PHE A 112 -10.09 -0.23 12.76
N ASP A 113 -10.77 0.10 11.67
CA ASP A 113 -11.77 1.19 11.55
C ASP A 113 -13.05 0.76 12.29
N ARG A 114 -13.06 0.98 13.60
CA ARG A 114 -14.11 0.46 14.50
C ARG A 114 -15.41 1.24 14.42
N ASP A 115 -15.31 2.53 14.16
CA ASP A 115 -16.47 3.42 14.05
C ASP A 115 -17.01 3.50 12.61
N ASN A 116 -16.37 2.79 11.66
CA ASN A 116 -16.68 2.80 10.23
C ASN A 116 -16.66 4.21 9.63
N SER A 117 -15.74 5.05 10.11
CA SER A 117 -15.56 6.42 9.61
C SER A 117 -14.94 6.47 8.21
N GLY A 118 -14.33 5.36 7.76
CA GLY A 118 -13.54 5.28 6.54
C GLY A 118 -12.12 5.84 6.69
N ASN A 119 -11.70 6.11 7.92
CA ASN A 119 -10.38 6.63 8.27
C ASN A 119 -9.86 5.88 9.49
N ILE A 120 -8.55 5.91 9.72
CA ILE A 120 -7.93 5.39 10.94
C ILE A 120 -7.53 6.57 11.82
N ASP A 121 -8.10 6.63 13.02
CA ASP A 121 -7.71 7.60 14.03
C ASP A 121 -6.43 7.18 14.77
N ARG A 122 -5.96 8.05 15.67
CA ARG A 122 -4.76 7.82 16.47
C ARG A 122 -4.82 6.53 17.30
N ASN A 123 -5.95 6.23 17.92
CA ASN A 123 -6.12 5.07 18.82
C ASN A 123 -6.23 3.78 18.01
N GLU A 124 -6.90 3.85 16.87
CA GLU A 124 -7.03 2.76 15.92
C GLU A 124 -5.68 2.43 15.29
N LEU A 125 -4.89 3.45 14.88
CA LEU A 125 -3.53 3.25 14.39
C LEU A 125 -2.65 2.59 15.45
N LYS A 126 -2.68 3.08 16.69
CA LYS A 126 -1.95 2.46 17.80
C LYS A 126 -2.34 1.00 18.00
N THR A 127 -3.64 0.70 17.92
CA THR A 127 -4.16 -0.66 18.06
C THR A 127 -3.68 -1.55 16.91
N ALA A 128 -3.75 -1.07 15.66
CA ALA A 128 -3.30 -1.78 14.48
C ALA A 128 -1.79 -2.08 14.56
N LEU A 129 -0.98 -1.07 14.85
CA LEU A 129 0.47 -1.23 14.94
C LEU A 129 0.87 -2.17 16.09
N THR A 130 0.18 -2.11 17.22
CA THR A 130 0.40 -3.06 18.33
C THR A 130 0.06 -4.49 17.91
N HIS A 131 -1.03 -4.68 17.18
CA HIS A 131 -1.41 -5.98 16.61
C HIS A 131 -0.35 -6.53 15.65
N PHE A 132 0.27 -5.66 14.85
CA PHE A 132 1.39 -6.03 13.96
C PHE A 132 2.72 -6.24 14.69
N GLY A 133 2.73 -6.08 16.02
CA GLY A 133 3.92 -6.29 16.85
C GLY A 133 4.78 -5.04 17.09
N TYR A 134 4.33 -3.88 16.64
CA TYR A 134 5.02 -2.61 16.88
C TYR A 134 4.59 -2.00 18.23
N ARG A 135 5.52 -1.93 19.18
CA ARG A 135 5.31 -1.27 20.48
C ARG A 135 5.96 0.11 20.45
N LEU A 136 5.24 1.06 19.88
CA LEU A 136 5.73 2.43 19.70
C LEU A 136 5.26 3.34 20.84
N SER A 137 6.06 4.37 21.14
CA SER A 137 5.68 5.40 22.09
C SER A 137 4.54 6.26 21.55
N GLU A 138 3.79 6.91 22.44
CA GLU A 138 2.71 7.84 22.08
C GLU A 138 3.23 8.96 21.15
N GLN A 139 4.44 9.49 21.45
CA GLN A 139 5.08 10.49 20.61
C GLN A 139 5.34 10.00 19.18
N THR A 140 5.74 8.74 19.02
CA THR A 140 5.97 8.14 17.69
C THR A 140 4.66 7.98 16.94
N ILE A 141 3.59 7.54 17.61
CA ILE A 141 2.25 7.45 17.02
C ILE A 141 1.78 8.83 16.54
N ASP A 142 1.95 9.87 17.36
CA ASP A 142 1.59 11.24 16.99
C ASP A 142 2.39 11.74 15.77
N ASN A 143 3.65 11.37 15.67
CA ASN A 143 4.49 11.70 14.53
C ASN A 143 4.02 10.98 13.25
N LEU A 144 3.60 9.72 13.37
CA LEU A 144 3.05 8.96 12.23
C LEU A 144 1.74 9.57 11.74
N ILE A 145 0.80 9.86 12.65
CA ILE A 145 -0.44 10.56 12.27
C ILE A 145 -0.09 11.85 11.55
N ARG A 146 0.77 12.70 12.12
CA ARG A 146 1.14 13.99 11.50
C ARG A 146 1.78 13.83 10.13
N LYS A 147 2.55 12.76 9.92
CA LYS A 147 3.22 12.50 8.63
C LYS A 147 2.23 12.07 7.55
N TYR A 148 1.25 11.24 7.89
CA TYR A 148 0.36 10.59 6.92
C TYR A 148 -1.04 11.21 6.87
N ASP A 149 -1.36 12.15 7.74
CA ASP A 149 -2.62 12.93 7.71
C ASP A 149 -2.54 14.05 6.67
N ARG A 150 -2.83 13.72 5.42
CA ARG A 150 -2.84 14.72 4.32
C ARG A 150 -3.97 15.75 4.44
N ALA A 151 -5.01 15.42 5.18
CA ALA A 151 -6.20 16.27 5.31
C ALA A 151 -6.16 17.19 6.55
N GLY A 152 -5.18 17.01 7.46
CA GLY A 152 -5.07 17.77 8.69
C GLY A 152 -6.21 17.53 9.70
N ARG A 153 -6.80 16.33 9.68
CA ARG A 153 -7.96 15.94 10.50
C ARG A 153 -7.60 15.10 11.72
N GLY A 154 -6.33 14.75 11.88
CA GLY A 154 -5.87 13.81 12.91
C GLY A 154 -6.15 12.35 12.59
N THR A 155 -6.48 12.04 11.33
CA THR A 155 -6.79 10.70 10.84
C THR A 155 -6.07 10.41 9.53
N ILE A 156 -5.88 9.12 9.22
CA ILE A 156 -5.24 8.68 7.97
C ILE A 156 -6.21 7.88 7.12
N TYR A 157 -6.14 8.07 5.80
CA TYR A 157 -6.93 7.35 4.83
C TYR A 157 -6.33 5.97 4.53
N PHE A 158 -7.08 5.14 3.81
CA PHE A 158 -6.71 3.77 3.50
C PHE A 158 -5.35 3.67 2.79
N ASP A 159 -5.11 4.49 1.77
CA ASP A 159 -3.86 4.54 1.01
C ASP A 159 -2.66 4.96 1.88
N ASP A 160 -2.85 5.96 2.73
CA ASP A 160 -1.83 6.44 3.66
C ASP A 160 -1.56 5.44 4.79
N PHE A 161 -2.58 4.67 5.21
CA PHE A 161 -2.42 3.57 6.16
C PHE A 161 -1.53 2.46 5.60
N ILE A 162 -1.75 2.05 4.34
CA ILE A 162 -0.87 1.08 3.66
C ILE A 162 0.56 1.62 3.65
N GLN A 163 0.75 2.87 3.20
CA GLN A 163 2.08 3.49 3.12
C GLN A 163 2.77 3.50 4.49
N CYS A 164 2.07 3.90 5.55
CA CYS A 164 2.59 3.91 6.91
C CYS A 164 3.08 2.52 7.33
N CYS A 165 2.26 1.50 7.14
CA CYS A 165 2.59 0.13 7.53
C CYS A 165 3.77 -0.43 6.74
N VAL A 166 3.81 -0.19 5.43
CA VAL A 166 4.89 -0.64 4.54
C VAL A 166 6.21 0.01 4.90
N VAL A 167 6.22 1.34 5.06
CA VAL A 167 7.42 2.08 5.45
C VAL A 167 7.95 1.60 6.80
N LEU A 168 7.06 1.41 7.80
CA LEU A 168 7.45 0.86 9.09
C LEU A 168 8.04 -0.53 8.97
N HIS A 169 7.46 -1.39 8.15
CA HIS A 169 7.96 -2.74 7.90
C HIS A 169 9.37 -2.70 7.30
N THR A 170 9.57 -1.90 6.25
CA THR A 170 10.86 -1.74 5.56
C THR A 170 11.94 -1.20 6.51
N LEU A 171 11.62 -0.14 7.27
CA LEU A 171 12.55 0.43 8.24
C LEU A 171 12.90 -0.58 9.34
N THR A 172 11.91 -1.33 9.83
CA THR A 172 12.14 -2.34 10.88
C THR A 172 12.97 -3.50 10.36
N ALA A 173 12.75 -3.94 9.12
CA ALA A 173 13.55 -5.00 8.51
C ALA A 173 15.02 -4.56 8.36
N ALA A 174 15.26 -3.33 7.92
CA ALA A 174 16.60 -2.76 7.82
C ALA A 174 17.29 -2.63 9.19
N PHE A 175 16.55 -2.16 10.20
CA PHE A 175 17.03 -2.06 11.58
C PHE A 175 17.44 -3.43 12.14
N ARG A 176 16.58 -4.44 11.97
CA ARG A 176 16.81 -5.81 12.46
C ARG A 176 18.03 -6.50 11.84
N GLN A 177 18.47 -6.10 10.65
CA GLN A 177 19.70 -6.62 10.06
C GLN A 177 20.95 -6.18 10.84
N LEU A 178 20.87 -5.07 11.56
CA LEU A 178 21.96 -4.48 12.33
C LEU A 178 21.82 -4.78 13.84
N ASP A 179 20.60 -4.97 14.32
CA ASP A 179 20.27 -5.34 15.71
C ASP A 179 20.39 -6.85 15.89
N THR A 180 21.61 -7.32 16.09
CA THR A 180 21.91 -8.76 16.10
C THR A 180 21.56 -9.45 17.42
N ASP A 181 21.49 -8.71 18.53
CA ASP A 181 21.12 -9.21 19.86
C ASP A 181 19.67 -8.93 20.23
N LEU A 182 18.94 -8.22 19.34
CA LEU A 182 17.50 -7.91 19.45
C LEU A 182 17.15 -7.09 20.70
N ASP A 183 18.08 -6.24 21.16
CA ASP A 183 17.87 -5.36 22.31
C ASP A 183 17.18 -4.02 21.96
N GLY A 184 17.02 -3.75 20.65
CA GLY A 184 16.41 -2.54 20.13
C GLY A 184 17.38 -1.34 20.05
N VAL A 185 18.70 -1.59 20.16
CA VAL A 185 19.75 -0.58 20.03
C VAL A 185 20.76 -1.02 18.98
N ILE A 186 21.12 -0.11 18.07
CA ILE A 186 22.20 -0.34 17.10
C ILE A 186 23.26 0.75 17.22
N THR A 187 24.50 0.36 17.05
CA THR A 187 25.63 1.29 16.93
C THR A 187 26.19 1.18 15.53
N ILE A 188 26.08 2.27 14.76
CA ILE A 188 26.53 2.30 13.36
C ILE A 188 27.37 3.56 13.10
N HIS A 189 28.30 3.46 12.14
CA HIS A 189 29.01 4.61 11.64
C HIS A 189 28.14 5.44 10.70
N TYR A 190 28.44 6.74 10.58
CA TYR A 190 27.65 7.66 9.73
C TYR A 190 27.48 7.17 8.28
N GLU A 191 28.57 6.69 7.66
CA GLU A 191 28.50 6.15 6.29
C GLU A 191 27.63 4.89 6.18
N GLN A 192 27.65 4.03 7.20
CA GLN A 192 26.77 2.85 7.26
C GLN A 192 25.29 3.28 7.37
N PHE A 193 25.01 4.30 8.19
CA PHE A 193 23.67 4.89 8.28
C PHE A 193 23.22 5.43 6.93
N LEU A 194 24.05 6.22 6.25
CA LEU A 194 23.74 6.75 4.93
C LEU A 194 23.52 5.62 3.91
N GLY A 195 24.40 4.63 3.89
CA GLY A 195 24.26 3.46 3.02
C GLY A 195 22.95 2.71 3.26
N MET A 196 22.57 2.51 4.53
CA MET A 196 21.29 1.90 4.87
C MET A 196 20.11 2.75 4.32
N VAL A 197 20.08 4.06 4.62
CA VAL A 197 18.97 4.94 4.24
C VAL A 197 18.83 5.04 2.72
N PHE A 198 19.93 5.21 1.98
CA PHE A 198 19.88 5.33 0.51
C PHE A 198 19.58 4.00 -0.21
N ASN A 199 19.75 2.87 0.45
CA ASN A 199 19.35 1.57 -0.09
C ASN A 199 17.89 1.21 0.21
N LEU A 200 17.20 1.97 1.08
CA LEU A 200 15.78 1.76 1.32
C LEU A 200 14.96 2.26 0.14
N LYS A 201 14.16 1.37 -0.42
CA LYS A 201 13.15 1.72 -1.42
C LYS A 201 11.85 2.11 -0.68
N ILE A 202 11.74 3.37 -0.26
CA ILE A 202 10.58 3.94 0.44
C ILE A 202 10.14 5.25 -0.18
#